data_97979d5bd22c3da39cdd8207514d5fe7
#
_entry.id   97979d5bd22c3da39cdd8207514d5fe7
#
_cell.length_a   1.000
_cell.length_b   1.000
_cell.length_c   1.000
_cell.angle_alpha   90.00
_cell.angle_beta   90.00
_cell.angle_gamma   90.00
#
_symmetry.space_group_name_H-M   'P 1'
#
loop_
_entity.id
_entity.type
_entity.pdbx_description
1 polymer ?
#
loop_
_entity_poly.entity_id
_entity_poly.type
_entity_poly.pdbx_seq_one_letter_code
_entity_poly.pdbx_strand_id
1 'polypeptide(L)'
;MFIVNGVSGASLHCINFGVAMDAACGRGENNAMTIAEVSRKYDITADTLRYYEKIGLIPPVPRSKSGIREYDEESCKWIELMKCMRAAGVQIEALIEYVALFRQGDSTIEARKGLLREQRSLLIRRMEDMQKSLDRLNQKIDRYEKGLMAKENQLRRQIE
;
A
#
# COMPACT_ATOMS: atom_id res chain seq x y z
N MET A 1 -3.86 15.53 -27.78
CA MET A 1 -4.20 16.25 -26.55
C MET A 1 -5.41 15.56 -25.93
N PHE A 2 -5.16 14.48 -25.19
CA PHE A 2 -6.22 13.77 -24.48
C PHE A 2 -5.94 13.88 -22.98
N ILE A 3 -6.84 14.57 -22.32
CA ILE A 3 -6.88 14.78 -20.88
C ILE A 3 -7.38 13.48 -20.26
N VAL A 4 -6.53 12.79 -19.54
CA VAL A 4 -6.95 11.69 -18.67
C VAL A 4 -7.32 12.31 -17.34
N ASN A 5 -8.59 12.69 -17.20
CA ASN A 5 -9.18 13.03 -15.91
C ASN A 5 -9.49 11.77 -15.12
N GLY A 6 -9.05 11.74 -13.87
CA GLY A 6 -9.69 10.96 -12.83
C GLY A 6 -8.90 9.77 -12.28
N VAL A 7 -7.73 10.01 -11.68
CA VAL A 7 -7.32 9.19 -10.55
C VAL A 7 -7.37 10.10 -9.33
N SER A 8 -8.45 9.95 -8.60
CA SER A 8 -8.70 10.60 -7.33
C SER A 8 -7.50 10.38 -6.39
N GLY A 9 -6.99 11.48 -5.84
CA GLY A 9 -5.78 11.56 -5.06
C GLY A 9 -5.70 10.56 -3.92
N ALA A 10 -5.01 9.47 -4.16
CA ALA A 10 -4.39 8.72 -3.09
C ALA A 10 -3.24 9.58 -2.60
N SER A 11 -3.47 10.19 -1.46
CA SER A 11 -2.59 11.13 -0.80
C SER A 11 -1.17 10.58 -0.72
N LEU A 12 -0.22 11.29 -1.32
CA LEU A 12 1.23 11.07 -1.27
C LEU A 12 1.83 11.25 0.15
N HIS A 13 1.05 10.97 1.20
CA HIS A 13 1.49 11.11 2.59
C HIS A 13 2.31 9.92 3.11
N CYS A 14 2.46 8.85 2.32
CA CYS A 14 3.25 7.67 2.75
C CYS A 14 4.78 7.87 2.66
N ILE A 15 5.28 9.02 2.22
CA ILE A 15 6.71 9.18 1.89
C ILE A 15 7.57 9.63 3.08
N ASN A 16 6.98 9.97 4.22
CA ASN A 16 7.75 10.47 5.36
C ASN A 16 7.82 9.49 6.53
N PHE A 17 8.07 8.22 6.25
CA PHE A 17 8.34 7.20 7.28
C PHE A 17 9.84 7.15 7.63
N GLY A 18 10.47 8.33 7.71
CA GLY A 18 11.84 8.53 8.19
C GLY A 18 11.90 8.90 9.67
N VAL A 19 10.85 8.62 10.44
CA VAL A 19 10.89 8.82 11.88
C VAL A 19 11.29 7.51 12.52
N ALA A 20 12.47 7.51 13.13
CA ALA A 20 12.90 6.50 14.07
C ALA A 20 11.70 6.10 14.95
N MET A 21 11.32 4.82 14.91
CA MET A 21 10.48 4.21 15.92
C MET A 21 11.36 4.03 17.17
N ASP A 22 11.88 5.15 17.69
CA ASP A 22 12.51 5.15 18.99
C ASP A 22 11.44 4.91 20.04
N ALA A 23 11.70 3.95 20.89
CA ALA A 23 10.89 3.55 22.02
C ALA A 23 10.89 4.61 23.14
N ALA A 24 10.58 5.84 22.77
CA ALA A 24 10.40 6.95 23.71
C ALA A 24 8.98 7.50 23.52
N CYS A 25 8.00 6.76 24.04
CA CYS A 25 6.63 7.25 24.21
C CYS A 25 6.64 8.40 25.24
N GLY A 26 6.75 9.63 24.75
CA GLY A 26 6.32 10.79 25.48
C GLY A 26 4.80 10.74 25.62
N ARG A 27 4.30 10.62 26.86
CA ARG A 27 2.88 10.75 27.18
C ARG A 27 2.43 12.18 26.86
N GLY A 28 1.83 12.35 25.68
CA GLY A 28 1.10 13.54 25.29
C GLY A 28 -0.35 13.17 25.05
N GLU A 29 -1.24 13.92 25.63
CA GLU A 29 -2.71 13.96 25.59
C GLU A 29 -3.44 12.88 24.78
N ASN A 30 -4.27 12.10 25.49
CA ASN A 30 -5.09 10.99 24.99
C ASN A 30 -6.03 11.42 23.85
N ASN A 31 -5.53 11.45 22.62
CA ASN A 31 -6.37 11.52 21.44
C ASN A 31 -6.51 10.12 20.81
N ALA A 32 -6.84 9.15 21.67
CA ALA A 32 -7.10 7.79 21.21
C ALA A 32 -8.43 7.73 20.45
N MET A 33 -8.38 7.15 19.25
CA MET A 33 -9.55 7.02 18.38
C MET A 33 -10.28 5.70 18.63
N THR A 34 -11.59 5.73 18.47
CA THR A 34 -12.41 4.52 18.47
C THR A 34 -12.22 3.74 17.17
N ILE A 35 -12.57 2.45 17.16
CA ILE A 35 -12.51 1.62 15.96
C ILE A 35 -13.36 2.20 14.80
N ALA A 36 -14.48 2.87 15.11
CA ALA A 36 -15.33 3.48 14.11
C ALA A 36 -14.67 4.71 13.45
N GLU A 37 -13.94 5.51 14.21
CA GLU A 37 -13.19 6.66 13.70
C GLU A 37 -12.01 6.21 12.85
N VAL A 38 -11.25 5.22 13.30
CA VAL A 38 -10.15 4.62 12.54
C VAL A 38 -10.66 3.98 11.25
N SER A 39 -11.76 3.24 11.30
CA SER A 39 -12.42 2.65 10.13
C SER A 39 -12.73 3.71 9.07
N ARG A 40 -13.33 4.83 9.47
CA ARG A 40 -13.62 5.95 8.56
C ARG A 40 -12.37 6.64 8.04
N LYS A 41 -11.39 6.91 8.92
CA LYS A 41 -10.15 7.62 8.57
C LYS A 41 -9.31 6.86 7.54
N TYR A 42 -9.19 5.56 7.71
CA TYR A 42 -8.32 4.73 6.86
C TYR A 42 -9.08 3.95 5.79
N ASP A 43 -10.39 4.07 5.71
CA ASP A 43 -11.24 3.31 4.79
C ASP A 43 -10.99 1.78 4.90
N ILE A 44 -11.02 1.29 6.14
CA ILE A 44 -10.84 -0.12 6.50
C ILE A 44 -11.98 -0.53 7.41
N THR A 45 -12.66 -1.65 7.13
CA THR A 45 -13.77 -2.08 7.97
C THR A 45 -13.31 -2.43 9.39
N ALA A 46 -14.21 -2.23 10.38
CA ALA A 46 -13.92 -2.58 11.76
C ALA A 46 -13.56 -4.06 11.93
N ASP A 47 -14.16 -4.94 11.12
CA ASP A 47 -13.85 -6.38 11.13
C ASP A 47 -12.46 -6.67 10.58
N THR A 48 -12.03 -5.95 9.53
CA THR A 48 -10.68 -6.03 8.99
C THR A 48 -9.65 -5.57 10.04
N LEU A 49 -9.92 -4.49 10.79
CA LEU A 49 -9.04 -4.02 11.86
C LEU A 49 -8.90 -5.06 12.99
N ARG A 50 -10.01 -5.68 13.40
CA ARG A 50 -10.00 -6.78 14.38
C ARG A 50 -9.23 -8.00 13.85
N TYR A 51 -9.41 -8.31 12.58
CA TYR A 51 -8.70 -9.40 11.93
C TYR A 51 -7.19 -9.13 11.88
N TYR A 52 -6.76 -7.92 11.52
CA TYR A 52 -5.34 -7.54 11.48
C TYR A 52 -4.68 -7.67 12.87
N GLU A 53 -5.35 -7.25 13.92
CA GLU A 53 -4.88 -7.46 15.29
C GLU A 53 -4.78 -8.95 15.62
N LYS A 54 -5.85 -9.73 15.30
CA LYS A 54 -5.92 -11.17 15.57
C LYS A 54 -4.79 -11.97 14.92
N ILE A 55 -4.44 -11.66 13.67
CA ILE A 55 -3.38 -12.37 12.92
C ILE A 55 -1.98 -11.81 13.21
N GLY A 56 -1.84 -10.79 14.05
CA GLY A 56 -0.57 -10.17 14.38
C GLY A 56 -0.01 -9.24 13.29
N LEU A 57 -0.85 -8.79 12.37
CA LEU A 57 -0.46 -7.83 11.31
C LEU A 57 -0.25 -6.43 11.88
N ILE A 58 -0.95 -6.08 12.94
CA ILE A 58 -0.68 -4.89 13.77
C ILE A 58 -0.45 -5.34 15.21
N PRO A 59 0.32 -4.57 16.00
CA PRO A 59 0.48 -4.85 17.42
C PRO A 59 -0.87 -4.86 18.15
N PRO A 60 -0.98 -5.52 19.30
CA PRO A 60 -2.17 -5.48 20.12
C PRO A 60 -2.58 -4.04 20.46
N VAL A 61 -3.82 -3.70 20.17
CA VAL A 61 -4.37 -2.36 20.40
C VAL A 61 -4.68 -2.18 21.89
N PRO A 62 -4.24 -1.07 22.50
CA PRO A 62 -4.61 -0.73 23.88
C PRO A 62 -6.13 -0.76 24.11
N ARG A 63 -6.54 -1.04 25.34
CA ARG A 63 -7.95 -1.06 25.71
C ARG A 63 -8.20 -0.12 26.90
N SER A 64 -9.34 0.54 26.85
CA SER A 64 -9.86 1.30 27.96
C SER A 64 -10.14 0.42 29.18
N LYS A 65 -10.41 1.05 30.33
CA LYS A 65 -10.87 0.34 31.55
C LYS A 65 -12.16 -0.46 31.34
N SER A 66 -12.98 -0.06 30.36
CA SER A 66 -14.20 -0.77 29.95
C SER A 66 -13.97 -1.87 28.90
N GLY A 67 -12.71 -2.13 28.51
CA GLY A 67 -12.35 -3.16 27.53
C GLY A 67 -12.50 -2.74 26.07
N ILE A 68 -12.85 -1.50 25.81
CA ILE A 68 -12.98 -0.94 24.44
C ILE A 68 -11.60 -0.66 23.87
N ARG A 69 -11.36 -0.98 22.58
CA ARG A 69 -10.12 -0.67 21.88
C ARG A 69 -9.93 0.83 21.71
N GLU A 70 -8.77 1.30 22.07
CA GLU A 70 -8.33 2.69 21.94
C GLU A 70 -7.12 2.75 21.02
N TYR A 71 -7.32 3.24 19.81
CA TYR A 71 -6.27 3.36 18.82
C TYR A 71 -5.52 4.67 19.04
N ASP A 72 -4.35 4.56 19.64
CA ASP A 72 -3.42 5.67 19.80
C ASP A 72 -2.70 6.03 18.49
N GLU A 73 -1.84 7.01 18.55
CA GLU A 73 -1.08 7.46 17.37
C GLU A 73 -0.16 6.35 16.82
N GLU A 74 0.40 5.52 17.69
CA GLU A 74 1.24 4.39 17.28
C GLU A 74 0.45 3.33 16.54
N SER A 75 -0.70 2.94 17.07
CA SER A 75 -1.63 2.02 16.41
C SER A 75 -2.06 2.53 15.03
N CYS A 76 -2.31 3.84 14.91
CA CYS A 76 -2.66 4.48 13.66
C CYS A 76 -1.51 4.43 12.63
N LYS A 77 -0.28 4.68 13.04
CA LYS A 77 0.93 4.56 12.19
C LYS A 77 1.10 3.12 11.67
N TRP A 78 0.87 2.13 12.52
CA TRP A 78 0.89 0.72 12.10
C TRP A 78 -0.17 0.41 11.05
N ILE A 79 -1.40 0.87 11.25
CA ILE A 79 -2.49 0.66 10.29
C ILE A 79 -2.17 1.31 8.95
N GLU A 80 -1.66 2.52 8.94
CA GLU A 80 -1.27 3.24 7.72
C GLU A 80 -0.15 2.52 6.98
N LEU A 81 0.89 2.07 7.69
CA LEU A 81 1.98 1.29 7.12
C LEU A 81 1.45 -0.01 6.48
N MET A 82 0.63 -0.77 7.20
CA MET A 82 0.08 -2.03 6.69
C MET A 82 -0.82 -1.80 5.47
N LYS A 83 -1.66 -0.77 5.49
CA LYS A 83 -2.49 -0.38 4.34
C LYS A 83 -1.62 -0.07 3.12
N CYS A 84 -0.59 0.74 3.28
CA CYS A 84 0.33 1.11 2.21
C CYS A 84 1.06 -0.12 1.63
N MET A 85 1.64 -0.96 2.48
CA MET A 85 2.36 -2.17 2.06
C MET A 85 1.44 -3.18 1.38
N ARG A 86 0.22 -3.35 1.86
CA ARG A 86 -0.80 -4.20 1.22
C ARG A 86 -1.22 -3.66 -0.15
N ALA A 87 -1.42 -2.36 -0.27
CA ALA A 87 -1.72 -1.71 -1.54
C ALA A 87 -0.58 -1.87 -2.56
N ALA A 88 0.68 -1.85 -2.11
CA ALA A 88 1.85 -2.17 -2.92
C ALA A 88 1.97 -3.66 -3.28
N GLY A 89 1.08 -4.53 -2.75
CA GLY A 89 1.09 -5.97 -3.04
C GLY A 89 2.10 -6.77 -2.23
N VAL A 90 2.59 -6.25 -1.11
CA VAL A 90 3.42 -7.02 -0.17
C VAL A 90 2.59 -8.15 0.44
N GLN A 91 3.17 -9.33 0.54
CA GLN A 91 2.50 -10.51 1.09
C GLN A 91 2.19 -10.33 2.58
N ILE A 92 1.03 -10.82 2.99
CA ILE A 92 0.55 -10.62 4.37
C ILE A 92 1.43 -11.38 5.37
N GLU A 93 1.94 -12.53 4.98
CA GLU A 93 2.84 -13.36 5.79
C GLU A 93 4.15 -12.62 6.12
N ALA A 94 4.73 -11.94 5.13
CA ALA A 94 5.93 -11.14 5.31
C ALA A 94 5.69 -9.95 6.25
N LEU A 95 4.50 -9.35 6.21
CA LEU A 95 4.15 -8.26 7.12
C LEU A 95 3.93 -8.74 8.55
N ILE A 96 3.32 -9.91 8.74
CA ILE A 96 3.18 -10.54 10.06
C ILE A 96 4.56 -10.84 10.65
N GLU A 97 5.46 -11.42 9.86
CA GLU A 97 6.84 -11.68 10.28
C GLU A 97 7.57 -10.39 10.65
N TYR A 98 7.41 -9.32 9.87
CA TYR A 98 7.98 -8.01 10.15
C TYR A 98 7.52 -7.47 11.52
N VAL A 99 6.21 -7.54 11.81
CA VAL A 99 5.66 -7.12 13.11
C VAL A 99 6.19 -7.99 14.25
N ALA A 100 6.27 -9.30 14.05
CA ALA A 100 6.79 -10.23 15.04
C ALA A 100 8.27 -9.94 15.37
N LEU A 101 9.09 -9.67 14.37
CA LEU A 101 10.49 -9.26 14.54
C LEU A 101 10.59 -7.89 15.23
N PHE A 102 9.75 -6.94 14.85
CA PHE A 102 9.74 -5.63 15.48
C PHE A 102 9.51 -5.70 16.99
N ARG A 103 8.58 -6.55 17.43
CA ARG A 103 8.27 -6.76 18.83
C ARG A 103 9.41 -7.41 19.64
N GLN A 104 10.36 -8.05 18.99
CA GLN A 104 11.55 -8.63 19.60
C GLN A 104 12.65 -7.58 19.85
N GLY A 105 12.45 -6.34 19.37
CA GLY A 105 13.36 -5.21 19.62
C GLY A 105 14.51 -5.09 18.63
N ASP A 106 15.51 -4.31 19.02
CA ASP A 106 16.56 -3.81 18.10
C ASP A 106 17.52 -4.89 17.61
N SER A 107 17.66 -6.00 18.32
CA SER A 107 18.46 -7.16 17.86
C SER A 107 18.00 -7.72 16.51
N THR A 108 16.77 -7.41 16.08
CA THR A 108 16.18 -7.91 14.84
C THR A 108 16.27 -6.93 13.66
N ILE A 109 16.92 -5.78 13.81
CA ILE A 109 16.99 -4.74 12.77
C ILE A 109 17.50 -5.30 11.44
N GLU A 110 18.57 -6.10 11.43
CA GLU A 110 19.09 -6.66 10.19
C GLU A 110 18.15 -7.70 9.56
N ALA A 111 17.47 -8.51 10.37
CA ALA A 111 16.44 -9.43 9.87
C ALA A 111 15.27 -8.67 9.22
N ARG A 112 14.77 -7.62 9.88
CA ARG A 112 13.71 -6.75 9.33
C ARG A 112 14.13 -6.08 8.02
N LYS A 113 15.35 -5.57 7.92
CA LYS A 113 15.91 -5.01 6.69
C LYS A 113 16.02 -6.06 5.58
N GLY A 114 16.44 -7.28 5.92
CA GLY A 114 16.51 -8.41 5.00
C GLY A 114 15.13 -8.70 4.39
N LEU A 115 14.12 -8.84 5.23
CA LEU A 115 12.72 -9.07 4.82
C LEU A 115 12.20 -7.96 3.88
N LEU A 116 12.43 -6.70 4.23
CA LEU A 116 12.00 -5.56 3.39
C LEU A 116 12.74 -5.53 2.04
N ARG A 117 14.04 -5.89 2.02
CA ARG A 117 14.81 -5.98 0.76
C ARG A 117 14.26 -7.08 -0.15
N GLU A 118 13.87 -8.21 0.40
CA GLU A 118 13.25 -9.30 -0.34
C GLU A 118 11.91 -8.85 -0.95
N GLN A 119 11.03 -8.26 -0.14
CA GLN A 119 9.73 -7.75 -0.62
C GLN A 119 9.89 -6.67 -1.69
N ARG A 120 10.88 -5.78 -1.54
CA ARG A 120 11.23 -4.79 -2.57
C ARG A 120 11.63 -5.47 -3.89
N SER A 121 12.44 -6.51 -3.82
CA SER A 121 12.90 -7.23 -5.02
C SER A 121 11.73 -7.93 -5.73
N LEU A 122 10.78 -8.50 -4.98
CA LEU A 122 9.55 -9.07 -5.54
C LEU A 122 8.68 -8.01 -6.20
N LEU A 123 8.57 -6.83 -5.59
CA LEU A 123 7.81 -5.72 -6.16
C LEU A 123 8.44 -5.22 -7.47
N ILE A 124 9.75 -5.07 -7.52
CA ILE A 124 10.47 -4.67 -8.74
C ILE A 124 10.18 -5.66 -9.88
N ARG A 125 10.27 -6.97 -9.63
CA ARG A 125 9.95 -7.99 -10.65
C ARG A 125 8.52 -7.86 -11.17
N ARG A 126 7.55 -7.63 -10.29
CA ARG A 126 6.15 -7.40 -10.70
C ARG A 126 5.99 -6.16 -11.58
N MET A 127 6.69 -5.07 -11.25
CA MET A 127 6.69 -3.86 -12.06
C MET A 127 7.26 -4.11 -13.46
N GLU A 128 8.37 -4.86 -13.56
CA GLU A 128 8.96 -5.24 -14.85
C GLU A 128 8.00 -6.08 -15.70
N ASP A 129 7.29 -7.02 -15.09
CA ASP A 129 6.32 -7.86 -15.82
C ASP A 129 5.08 -7.08 -16.25
N MET A 130 4.64 -6.12 -15.41
CA MET A 130 3.58 -5.19 -15.80
C MET A 130 4.02 -4.28 -16.95
N GLN A 131 5.27 -3.80 -16.93
CA GLN A 131 5.81 -3.00 -18.02
C GLN A 131 5.84 -3.79 -19.35
N LYS A 132 6.31 -5.04 -19.33
CA LYS A 132 6.27 -5.91 -20.52
C LYS A 132 4.85 -6.09 -21.04
N SER A 133 3.88 -6.22 -20.14
CA SER A 133 2.46 -6.36 -20.51
C SER A 133 1.92 -5.08 -21.16
N LEU A 134 2.29 -3.92 -20.60
CA LEU A 134 1.93 -2.62 -21.15
C LEU A 134 2.54 -2.42 -22.55
N ASP A 135 3.79 -2.79 -22.74
CA ASP A 135 4.47 -2.69 -24.04
C ASP A 135 3.78 -3.56 -25.11
N ARG A 136 3.34 -4.76 -24.73
CA ARG A 136 2.54 -5.64 -25.63
C ARG A 136 1.20 -5.00 -26.01
N LEU A 137 0.52 -4.36 -25.06
CA LEU A 137 -0.74 -3.64 -25.33
C LEU A 137 -0.50 -2.46 -26.28
N ASN A 138 0.52 -1.66 -26.02
CA ASN A 138 0.90 -0.55 -26.87
C ASN A 138 1.22 -1.00 -28.31
N GLN A 139 2.01 -2.07 -28.47
CA GLN A 139 2.26 -2.65 -29.79
C GLN A 139 0.98 -3.13 -30.49
N LYS A 140 0.01 -3.65 -29.74
CA LYS A 140 -1.28 -4.05 -30.31
C LYS A 140 -2.08 -2.83 -30.80
N ILE A 141 -2.13 -1.77 -30.00
CA ILE A 141 -2.78 -0.50 -30.33
C ILE A 141 -2.15 0.09 -31.60
N ASP A 142 -0.83 0.22 -31.64
CA ASP A 142 -0.09 0.74 -32.80
C ASP A 142 -0.40 -0.01 -34.09
N ARG A 143 -0.54 -1.35 -34.00
CA ARG A 143 -0.91 -2.16 -35.18
C ARG A 143 -2.31 -1.83 -35.68
N TYR A 144 -3.28 -1.60 -34.80
CA TYR A 144 -4.62 -1.19 -35.18
C TYR A 144 -4.63 0.21 -35.81
N GLU A 145 -3.93 1.16 -35.22
CA GLU A 145 -3.83 2.53 -35.72
C GLU A 145 -3.19 2.57 -37.10
N LYS A 146 -2.07 1.88 -37.30
CA LYS A 146 -1.41 1.75 -38.60
C LYS A 146 -2.30 1.05 -39.65
N GLY A 147 -3.04 0.03 -39.25
CA GLY A 147 -3.99 -0.67 -40.11
C GLY A 147 -5.16 0.19 -40.55
N LEU A 148 -5.71 1.00 -39.65
CA LEU A 148 -6.77 1.97 -39.96
C LEU A 148 -6.26 3.06 -40.89
N MET A 149 -5.10 3.66 -40.61
CA MET A 149 -4.48 4.66 -41.47
C MET A 149 -4.19 4.13 -42.89
N ALA A 150 -3.72 2.88 -42.99
CA ALA A 150 -3.49 2.28 -44.30
C ALA A 150 -4.78 2.12 -45.10
N LYS A 151 -5.88 1.70 -44.45
CA LYS A 151 -7.20 1.60 -45.11
C LYS A 151 -7.78 2.95 -45.49
N GLU A 152 -7.67 3.95 -44.67
CA GLU A 152 -8.09 5.32 -44.99
C GLU A 152 -7.32 5.90 -46.18
N ASN A 153 -5.99 5.72 -46.21
CA ASN A 153 -5.16 6.15 -47.33
C ASN A 153 -5.50 5.39 -48.63
N GLN A 154 -5.87 4.11 -48.56
CA GLN A 154 -6.30 3.35 -49.73
C GLN A 154 -7.64 3.85 -50.25
N LEU A 155 -8.60 4.18 -49.37
CA LEU A 155 -9.89 4.75 -49.77
C LEU A 155 -9.74 6.12 -50.42
N ARG A 156 -8.88 6.99 -49.90
CA ARG A 156 -8.62 8.32 -50.52
C ARG A 156 -8.09 8.22 -51.94
N ARG A 157 -7.17 7.29 -52.22
CA ARG A 157 -6.62 7.04 -53.54
C ARG A 157 -7.64 6.47 -54.57
N GLN A 158 -8.77 5.98 -54.09
CA GLN A 158 -9.84 5.48 -54.97
C GLN A 158 -10.89 6.55 -55.32
N ILE A 159 -10.84 7.69 -54.66
CA ILE A 159 -11.78 8.80 -54.87
C ILE A 159 -11.15 9.92 -55.73
N GLU A 160 -9.82 9.95 -55.90
CA GLU A 160 -9.09 10.79 -56.84
C GLU A 160 -9.03 10.13 -58.24
#